data_538fb02d350e048bdabe2a850ba82846
#
_entry.id   538fb02d350e048bdabe2a850ba82846
#
_cell.length_a   1.000
_cell.length_b   1.000
_cell.length_c   1.000
_cell.angle_alpha   90.00
_cell.angle_beta   90.00
_cell.angle_gamma   90.00
#
_symmetry.space_group_name_H-M   'P 1'
#
loop_
_entity.id
_entity.type
_entity.pdbx_description
1 polymer ?
#
loop_
_entity_poly.entity_id
_entity_poly.type
_entity_poly.pdbx_seq_one_letter_code
_entity_poly.pdbx_strand_id
1 'polypeptide(L)'
;MKKINIAIVGVGSCASALVQGVEFYSNTLESVGLMYADIGGYTPIDINFIVGFDIDSRKVNKKISEAIYESPNCNMAVIPKGSKFTQISEDAIVYRGPTLDGIAEHMLDIDKSISFDE
;
A
#
# COMPACT_ATOMS: atom_id res chain seq x y z
N MET A 1 -6.25 20.33 -11.55
CA MET A 1 -5.56 19.67 -10.41
C MET A 1 -4.61 18.62 -10.93
N LYS A 2 -3.37 18.74 -10.54
CA LYS A 2 -2.36 17.72 -10.88
C LYS A 2 -2.53 16.54 -9.96
N LYS A 3 -2.77 15.34 -10.48
CA LYS A 3 -2.75 14.11 -9.70
C LYS A 3 -1.84 13.10 -10.38
N ILE A 4 -1.01 12.45 -9.57
CA ILE A 4 -0.20 11.33 -10.01
C ILE A 4 -0.92 10.07 -9.54
N ASN A 5 -1.49 9.34 -10.47
CA ASN A 5 -2.17 8.08 -10.18
C ASN A 5 -1.14 6.94 -10.14
N ILE A 6 -1.15 6.20 -9.06
CA ILE A 6 -0.19 5.13 -8.81
C ILE A 6 -0.91 3.81 -8.66
N ALA A 7 -0.42 2.80 -9.36
CA ALA A 7 -0.72 1.40 -9.12
C ALA A 7 0.38 0.79 -8.25
N ILE A 8 0.00 -0.03 -7.28
CA ILE A 8 0.96 -0.71 -6.40
C ILE A 8 0.99 -2.19 -6.77
N VAL A 9 2.15 -2.70 -7.09
CA VAL A 9 2.37 -4.12 -7.33
C VAL A 9 3.16 -4.69 -6.16
N GLY A 10 2.49 -5.52 -5.37
CA GLY A 10 2.99 -6.00 -4.09
C GLY A 10 2.55 -5.08 -2.94
N VAL A 11 1.51 -5.47 -2.21
CA VAL A 11 0.94 -4.70 -1.10
C VAL A 11 1.54 -5.22 0.21
N GLY A 12 2.86 -5.14 0.31
CA GLY A 12 3.63 -5.58 1.46
C GLY A 12 3.90 -4.45 2.46
N SER A 13 4.84 -4.69 3.37
CA SER A 13 5.23 -3.72 4.40
C SER A 13 5.78 -2.43 3.80
N CYS A 14 6.56 -2.53 2.70
CA CYS A 14 7.08 -1.34 2.02
C CYS A 14 5.96 -0.50 1.40
N ALA A 15 4.99 -1.14 0.77
CA ALA A 15 3.82 -0.45 0.23
C ALA A 15 3.00 0.20 1.35
N SER A 16 2.82 -0.49 2.46
CA SER A 16 2.13 0.06 3.64
C SER A 16 2.82 1.32 4.16
N ALA A 17 4.15 1.28 4.28
CA ALA A 17 4.93 2.44 4.70
C ALA A 17 4.79 3.61 3.72
N LEU A 18 4.84 3.32 2.42
CA LEU A 18 4.68 4.35 1.38
C LEU A 18 3.30 5.00 1.44
N VAL A 19 2.26 4.19 1.47
CA VAL A 19 0.86 4.70 1.48
C VAL A 19 0.60 5.53 2.74
N GLN A 20 1.01 5.03 3.90
CA GLN A 20 0.88 5.76 5.15
C GLN A 20 1.70 7.06 5.14
N GLY A 21 2.92 7.01 4.61
CA GLY A 21 3.79 8.17 4.51
C GLY A 21 3.20 9.26 3.62
N VAL A 22 2.66 8.89 2.48
CA VAL A 22 1.98 9.85 1.58
C VAL A 22 0.80 10.50 2.28
N GLU A 23 -0.02 9.73 2.97
CA GLU A 23 -1.16 10.27 3.73
C GLU A 23 -0.69 11.19 4.86
N PHE A 24 0.34 10.79 5.60
CA PHE A 24 0.90 11.60 6.68
C PHE A 24 1.40 12.96 6.16
N TYR A 25 2.23 12.94 5.13
CA TYR A 25 2.82 14.18 4.60
C TYR A 25 1.84 15.05 3.82
N SER A 26 0.73 14.50 3.35
CA SER A 26 -0.33 15.29 2.72
C SER A 26 -1.19 16.02 3.73
N ASN A 27 -1.20 15.61 4.98
CA ASN A 27 -1.99 16.20 6.07
C ASN A 27 -1.19 17.04 7.06
N THR A 28 0.09 17.26 6.79
CA THR A 28 0.96 18.07 7.65
C THR A 28 1.81 19.02 6.84
N LEU A 29 2.24 20.11 7.47
CA LEU A 29 3.22 21.01 6.88
C LEU A 29 4.66 20.56 7.14
N GLU A 30 4.83 19.50 7.93
CA GLU A 30 6.13 18.94 8.23
C GLU A 30 6.73 18.26 7.02
N SER A 31 8.03 18.49 6.80
CA SER A 31 8.78 17.85 5.70
C SER A 31 9.98 17.04 6.19
N VAL A 32 10.12 16.88 7.50
CA VAL A 32 11.20 16.08 8.09
C VAL A 32 11.06 14.63 7.62
N GLY A 33 12.13 14.09 7.08
CA GLY A 33 12.14 12.74 6.51
C GLY A 33 11.93 12.71 4.99
N LEU A 34 11.50 13.81 4.39
CA LEU A 34 11.44 13.95 2.94
C LEU A 34 12.74 14.58 2.42
N MET A 35 13.31 13.97 1.38
CA MET A 35 14.48 14.54 0.72
C MET A 35 14.12 15.89 0.05
N TYR A 36 12.97 15.94 -0.58
CA TYR A 36 12.40 17.15 -1.18
C TYR A 36 10.90 17.19 -0.92
N ALA A 37 10.42 18.30 -0.38
CA ALA A 37 8.99 18.50 -0.12
C ALA A 37 8.21 18.78 -1.41
N ASP A 38 8.86 19.36 -2.38
CA ASP A 38 8.28 19.73 -3.68
C ASP A 38 9.24 19.28 -4.78
N ILE A 39 8.74 18.55 -5.76
CA ILE A 39 9.53 18.11 -6.91
C ILE A 39 8.80 18.55 -8.17
N GLY A 40 9.30 19.58 -8.81
CA GLY A 40 8.73 20.09 -10.06
C GLY A 40 7.28 20.58 -9.90
N GLY A 41 6.91 21.05 -8.72
CA GLY A 41 5.55 21.49 -8.40
C GLY A 41 4.64 20.40 -7.86
N TYR A 42 5.14 19.18 -7.70
CA TYR A 42 4.40 18.07 -7.11
C TYR A 42 4.79 17.86 -5.65
N THR A 43 3.79 17.67 -4.81
CA THR A 43 3.94 17.37 -3.38
C THR A 43 3.20 16.07 -3.05
N PRO A 44 3.34 15.52 -1.85
CA PRO A 44 2.63 14.28 -1.49
C PRO A 44 1.12 14.32 -1.69
N ILE A 45 0.49 15.49 -1.57
CA ILE A 45 -0.96 15.63 -1.78
C ILE A 45 -1.39 15.34 -3.23
N ASP A 46 -0.46 15.39 -4.17
CA ASP A 46 -0.74 15.14 -5.58
C ASP A 46 -0.72 13.64 -5.94
N ILE A 47 -0.30 12.80 -5.00
CA ILE A 47 -0.24 11.35 -5.18
C ILE A 47 -1.60 10.73 -4.85
N ASN A 48 -2.07 9.84 -5.72
CA ASN A 48 -3.32 9.14 -5.54
C ASN A 48 -3.14 7.65 -5.90
N PHE A 49 -3.39 6.78 -4.94
CA PHE A 49 -3.33 5.33 -5.17
C PHE A 49 -4.67 4.83 -5.70
N ILE A 50 -4.67 4.25 -6.88
CA ILE A 50 -5.88 3.88 -7.60
C ILE A 50 -6.13 2.38 -7.69
N VAL A 51 -5.10 1.55 -7.56
CA VAL A 51 -5.23 0.10 -7.66
C VAL A 51 -4.01 -0.57 -7.02
N GLY A 52 -4.23 -1.76 -6.48
CA GLY A 52 -3.17 -2.62 -5.99
C GLY A 52 -3.23 -4.00 -6.61
N PHE A 53 -2.10 -4.70 -6.65
CA PHE A 53 -1.99 -6.08 -7.09
C PHE A 53 -1.17 -6.86 -6.08
N ASP A 54 -1.64 -8.04 -5.72
CA ASP A 54 -0.94 -8.95 -4.82
C ASP A 54 -1.33 -10.39 -5.12
N ILE A 55 -0.59 -11.34 -4.59
CA ILE A 55 -0.90 -12.77 -4.71
C ILE A 55 -1.40 -13.34 -3.37
N ASP A 56 -1.30 -12.59 -2.30
CA ASP A 56 -1.67 -13.03 -0.95
C ASP A 56 -3.19 -13.02 -0.79
N SER A 57 -3.77 -14.17 -0.47
CA SER A 57 -5.21 -14.33 -0.29
C SER A 57 -5.78 -13.44 0.81
N ARG A 58 -4.95 -13.03 1.77
CA ARG A 58 -5.36 -12.14 2.86
C ARG A 58 -5.58 -10.70 2.40
N LYS A 59 -5.06 -10.34 1.23
CA LYS A 59 -5.06 -8.97 0.70
C LYS A 59 -5.91 -8.81 -0.55
N VAL A 60 -5.97 -9.83 -1.39
CA VAL A 60 -6.74 -9.79 -2.65
C VAL A 60 -8.23 -9.56 -2.36
N ASN A 61 -8.86 -8.74 -3.16
CA ASN A 61 -10.25 -8.28 -3.04
C ASN A 61 -10.53 -7.34 -1.86
N LYS A 62 -9.51 -6.93 -1.12
CA LYS A 62 -9.66 -5.90 -0.09
C LYS A 62 -9.32 -4.53 -0.62
N LYS A 63 -9.84 -3.50 0.03
CA LYS A 63 -9.42 -2.13 -0.26
C LYS A 63 -7.95 -1.95 0.12
N ILE A 64 -7.23 -1.10 -0.61
CA ILE A 64 -5.83 -0.79 -0.29
C ILE A 64 -5.72 -0.32 1.17
N SER A 65 -6.64 0.53 1.62
CA SER A 65 -6.67 1.04 2.99
C SER A 65 -6.79 -0.03 4.08
N GLU A 66 -7.27 -1.21 3.73
CA GLU A 66 -7.35 -2.37 4.62
C GLU A 66 -6.18 -3.32 4.40
N ALA A 67 -5.83 -3.59 3.15
CA ALA A 67 -4.79 -4.55 2.79
C ALA A 67 -3.41 -4.18 3.33
N ILE A 68 -3.10 -2.89 3.43
CA ILE A 68 -1.80 -2.44 3.95
C ILE A 68 -1.58 -2.77 5.43
N TYR A 69 -2.64 -3.07 6.17
CA TYR A 69 -2.57 -3.49 7.57
C TYR A 69 -2.72 -4.99 7.77
N GLU A 70 -2.95 -5.74 6.70
CA GLU A 70 -3.11 -7.18 6.79
C GLU A 70 -1.76 -7.89 7.00
N SER A 71 -1.83 -9.02 7.72
CA SER A 71 -0.68 -9.90 7.86
C SER A 71 -0.19 -10.37 6.47
N PRO A 72 1.11 -10.50 6.21
CA PRO A 72 2.21 -10.45 7.18
C PRO A 72 2.85 -9.06 7.33
N ASN A 73 2.19 -7.99 6.92
CA ASN A 73 2.73 -6.64 7.08
C ASN A 73 2.95 -6.35 8.58
N CYS A 74 4.13 -5.89 8.92
CA CYS A 74 4.56 -5.76 10.30
C CYS A 74 5.11 -4.37 10.64
N ASN A 75 4.96 -3.40 9.75
CA ASN A 75 5.42 -2.06 10.02
C ASN A 75 4.48 -1.32 10.99
N MET A 76 5.05 -0.32 11.68
CA MET A 76 4.28 0.52 12.61
C MET A 76 3.15 1.24 11.86
N ALA A 77 1.97 1.29 12.48
CA ALA A 77 0.85 2.06 11.96
C ALA A 77 1.01 3.53 12.37
N VAL A 78 1.60 4.33 11.49
CA VAL A 78 1.69 5.79 11.64
C VAL A 78 0.32 6.43 11.45
N ILE A 79 -0.45 5.90 10.52
CA ILE A 79 -1.87 6.19 10.35
C ILE A 79 -2.65 5.04 10.97
N PRO A 80 -3.50 5.26 11.96
CA PRO A 80 -4.23 4.17 12.62
C PRO A 80 -5.12 3.41 11.63
N LYS A 81 -5.19 2.09 11.79
CA LYS A 81 -6.10 1.24 11.03
C LYS A 81 -7.53 1.74 11.19
N GLY A 82 -8.27 1.79 10.09
CA GLY A 82 -9.64 2.28 10.06
C GLY A 82 -9.77 3.78 9.84
N SER A 83 -8.65 4.50 9.76
CA SER A 83 -8.67 5.93 9.42
C SER A 83 -9.14 6.13 7.99
N LYS A 84 -9.73 7.29 7.73
CA LYS A 84 -10.10 7.68 6.37
C LYS A 84 -8.86 8.20 5.63
N PHE A 85 -8.55 7.58 4.51
CA PHE A 85 -7.46 8.01 3.63
C PHE A 85 -7.99 8.95 2.57
N THR A 86 -7.27 10.04 2.33
CA THR A 86 -7.59 11.02 1.29
C THR A 86 -6.76 10.81 0.01
N GLN A 87 -5.63 10.11 0.13
CA GLN A 87 -4.69 9.85 -0.97
C GLN A 87 -4.89 8.47 -1.61
N ILE A 88 -5.94 7.76 -1.22
CA ILE A 88 -6.37 6.50 -1.82
C ILE A 88 -7.77 6.71 -2.40
N SER A 89 -7.98 6.28 -3.65
CA SER A 89 -9.32 6.29 -4.25
C SER A 89 -10.25 5.36 -3.47
N GLU A 90 -11.51 5.75 -3.32
CA GLU A 90 -12.49 4.98 -2.53
C GLU A 90 -12.74 3.57 -3.10
N ASP A 91 -12.59 3.42 -4.42
CA ASP A 91 -12.76 2.16 -5.14
C ASP A 91 -11.43 1.43 -5.40
N ALA A 92 -10.34 1.89 -4.79
CA ALA A 92 -9.03 1.27 -4.94
C ALA A 92 -8.98 -0.07 -4.23
N ILE A 93 -8.99 -1.14 -5.00
CA ILE A 93 -9.02 -2.53 -4.53
C ILE A 93 -7.73 -3.22 -4.93
N VAL A 94 -7.34 -4.22 -4.15
CA VAL A 94 -6.23 -5.12 -4.48
C VAL A 94 -6.76 -6.26 -5.35
N TYR A 95 -6.24 -6.34 -6.55
CA TYR A 95 -6.52 -7.43 -7.48
C TYR A 95 -5.45 -8.49 -7.41
N ARG A 96 -5.80 -9.70 -7.81
CA ARG A 96 -4.81 -10.76 -7.92
C ARG A 96 -3.87 -10.50 -9.09
N GLY A 97 -2.57 -10.46 -8.79
CA GLY A 97 -1.52 -10.43 -9.82
C GLY A 97 -1.08 -11.84 -10.22
N PRO A 98 -0.24 -11.94 -11.25
CA PRO A 98 0.35 -13.22 -11.62
C PRO A 98 1.32 -13.70 -10.53
N THR A 99 1.31 -15.00 -10.26
CA THR A 99 2.26 -15.63 -9.35
C THR A 99 3.54 -15.92 -10.11
N LEU A 100 4.60 -15.17 -9.82
CA LEU A 100 5.88 -15.28 -10.50
C LEU A 100 6.98 -15.90 -9.62
N ASP A 101 6.75 -15.98 -8.31
CA ASP A 101 7.65 -16.57 -7.33
C ASP A 101 6.86 -17.51 -6.40
N GLY A 102 7.59 -18.34 -5.69
CA GLY A 102 6.98 -19.31 -4.76
C GLY A 102 6.94 -18.82 -3.33
N ILE A 103 6.32 -19.62 -2.48
CA ILE A 103 6.32 -19.44 -1.03
C ILE A 103 7.63 -20.05 -0.50
N ALA A 104 8.34 -19.29 0.34
CA ALA A 104 9.55 -19.80 0.98
C ALA A 104 9.20 -21.02 1.88
N GLU A 105 10.07 -22.02 1.88
CA GLU A 105 9.81 -23.28 2.60
C GLU A 105 9.48 -23.05 4.08
N HIS A 106 10.18 -22.15 4.75
CA HIS A 106 9.95 -21.83 6.15
C HIS A 106 8.60 -21.11 6.40
N MET A 107 7.95 -20.64 5.36
CA MET A 107 6.63 -19.97 5.46
C MET A 107 5.46 -20.93 5.26
N LEU A 108 5.71 -22.14 4.81
CA LEU A 108 4.64 -23.10 4.52
C LEU A 108 3.81 -23.47 5.75
N ASP A 109 4.45 -23.49 6.94
CA ASP A 109 3.81 -23.89 8.19
C ASP A 109 3.25 -22.71 8.99
N ILE A 110 3.80 -21.52 8.84
CA ILE A 110 3.48 -20.36 9.69
C ILE A 110 2.81 -19.22 8.94
N ASP A 111 2.96 -19.19 7.63
CA ASP A 111 2.36 -18.14 6.80
C ASP A 111 1.32 -18.79 5.87
N LYS A 112 0.19 -18.09 5.78
CA LYS A 112 -0.90 -18.47 4.89
C LYS A 112 -0.91 -17.63 3.62
N SER A 113 0.27 -17.21 3.18
CA SER A 113 0.42 -16.59 1.88
C SER A 113 0.05 -17.61 0.82
N ILE A 114 -1.15 -17.53 0.34
CA ILE A 114 -1.64 -18.43 -0.67
C ILE A 114 -1.60 -17.70 -1.99
N SER A 115 -0.74 -18.14 -2.89
CA SER A 115 -0.92 -17.80 -4.28
C SER A 115 -2.18 -18.51 -4.77
N PHE A 116 -3.05 -17.78 -5.40
CA PHE A 116 -4.18 -18.38 -6.06
C PHE A 116 -3.68 -18.99 -7.38
N ASP A 117 -3.08 -20.16 -7.30
CA ASP A 117 -2.76 -20.92 -8.50
C ASP A 117 -4.01 -21.61 -8.98
N GLU A 118 -4.53 -21.16 -10.06
CA GLU A 118 -5.50 -21.89 -10.87
C GLU A 118 -5.05 -21.94 -12.31
#